data_50ed14444759ac76bee7dcf924c44bf1
#
_entry.id   50ed14444759ac76bee7dcf924c44bf1
#
_cell.length_a   1.000
_cell.length_b   1.000
_cell.length_c   1.000
_cell.angle_alpha   90.00
_cell.angle_beta   90.00
_cell.angle_gamma   90.00
#
_symmetry.space_group_name_H-M   'P 1'
#
loop_
_entity.id
_entity.type
_entity.pdbx_description
1 polymer ?
#
loop_
_entity_poly.entity_id
_entity_poly.type
_entity_poly.pdbx_seq_one_letter_code
_entity_poly.pdbx_strand_id
1 'polypeptide(L)'
;MAPRKKKPSVEYELLSIPLSSYRASVDASVNPYARDKRHHYADPKIYSFGTSVELEGVCDYPEDRAGEMYTIMVNGWENEEGKFDARLSDRHVRDEDGMPIYHKVRGEEIPVYDVPEGLGLIEKVRGEKRWTGFCWVSPRTVSDMLLLLPHVSPLYIAIHERKVGRTRWINALSLQMSHPGFE
;
A
#
# COMPACT_ATOMS: atom_id res chain seq x y z
N MET A 1 -2.49 -40.57 -3.38
CA MET A 1 -2.18 -39.38 -2.53
C MET A 1 -1.88 -38.19 -3.44
N ALA A 2 -2.66 -37.14 -3.39
CA ALA A 2 -2.37 -35.92 -4.13
C ALA A 2 -1.13 -35.22 -3.51
N PRO A 3 -0.19 -34.70 -4.33
CA PRO A 3 0.99 -34.04 -3.80
C PRO A 3 0.56 -32.80 -3.01
N ARG A 4 1.04 -32.69 -1.75
CA ARG A 4 0.83 -31.48 -0.94
C ARG A 4 1.44 -30.28 -1.69
N LYS A 5 0.61 -29.32 -2.08
CA LYS A 5 1.09 -28.03 -2.63
C LYS A 5 2.01 -27.39 -1.57
N LYS A 6 3.28 -27.20 -1.92
CA LYS A 6 4.21 -26.43 -1.09
C LYS A 6 3.61 -25.03 -0.89
N LYS A 7 3.56 -24.57 0.37
CA LYS A 7 3.22 -23.16 0.64
C LYS A 7 4.25 -22.28 -0.05
N PRO A 8 3.83 -21.18 -0.69
CA PRO A 8 4.78 -20.23 -1.28
C PRO A 8 5.74 -19.69 -0.21
N SER A 9 7.01 -19.56 -0.56
CA SER A 9 7.99 -18.88 0.31
C SER A 9 7.60 -17.41 0.44
N VAL A 10 7.78 -16.88 1.64
CA VAL A 10 7.64 -15.45 1.93
C VAL A 10 9.04 -14.90 2.10
N GLU A 11 9.38 -13.87 1.34
CA GLU A 11 10.66 -13.18 1.38
C GLU A 11 10.41 -11.72 1.73
N TYR A 12 11.29 -11.13 2.55
CA TYR A 12 11.24 -9.71 2.90
C TYR A 12 12.51 -9.04 2.42
N GLU A 13 12.38 -7.87 1.83
CA GLU A 13 13.48 -7.09 1.28
C GLU A 13 13.30 -5.61 1.63
N LEU A 14 14.40 -4.93 1.97
CA LEU A 14 14.44 -3.50 2.14
C LEU A 14 15.00 -2.87 0.87
N LEU A 15 14.27 -1.94 0.29
CA LEU A 15 14.74 -1.14 -0.83
C LEU A 15 15.08 0.26 -0.34
N SER A 16 16.24 0.77 -0.74
CA SER A 16 16.64 2.17 -0.61
C SER A 16 16.66 2.81 -1.99
N ILE A 17 15.95 3.90 -2.14
CA ILE A 17 15.80 4.60 -3.41
C ILE A 17 16.02 6.09 -3.15
N PRO A 18 17.22 6.63 -3.45
CA PRO A 18 17.44 8.07 -3.44
C PRO A 18 16.38 8.78 -4.28
N LEU A 19 15.65 9.71 -3.67
CA LEU A 19 14.62 10.48 -4.35
C LEU A 19 15.25 11.43 -5.36
N SER A 20 14.89 11.30 -6.64
CA SER A 20 15.35 12.17 -7.71
C SER A 20 14.33 13.23 -8.09
N SER A 21 13.05 12.89 -8.08
CA SER A 21 11.97 13.82 -8.38
C SER A 21 10.67 13.40 -7.69
N TYR A 22 9.74 14.34 -7.58
CA TYR A 22 8.38 14.06 -7.13
C TYR A 22 7.37 14.94 -7.86
N ARG A 23 6.14 14.44 -7.97
CA ARG A 23 4.97 15.19 -8.45
C ARG A 23 3.82 15.02 -7.46
N ALA A 24 3.16 16.12 -7.11
CA ALA A 24 1.98 16.10 -6.25
C ALA A 24 0.74 16.46 -7.04
N SER A 25 -0.37 15.80 -6.71
CA SER A 25 -1.69 16.11 -7.23
C SER A 25 -2.69 16.19 -6.09
N VAL A 26 -3.52 17.22 -6.14
CA VAL A 26 -4.67 17.38 -5.23
C VAL A 26 -5.89 17.61 -6.12
N ASP A 27 -6.89 16.77 -5.95
CA ASP A 27 -8.13 16.84 -6.72
C ASP A 27 -9.34 16.93 -5.79
N ALA A 28 -10.36 17.62 -6.28
CA ALA A 28 -11.65 17.69 -5.66
C ALA A 28 -12.72 17.57 -6.73
N SER A 29 -13.66 16.67 -6.57
CA SER A 29 -14.71 16.44 -7.53
C SER A 29 -16.05 16.15 -6.87
N VAL A 30 -17.11 16.40 -7.61
CA VAL A 30 -18.46 15.93 -7.25
C VAL A 30 -18.62 14.52 -7.81
N ASN A 31 -19.01 13.60 -6.96
CA ASN A 31 -19.25 12.21 -7.37
C ASN A 31 -20.43 12.16 -8.37
N PRO A 32 -20.20 11.80 -9.64
CA PRO A 32 -21.25 11.75 -10.65
C PRO A 32 -22.34 10.74 -10.30
N TYR A 33 -21.98 9.66 -9.59
CA TYR A 33 -22.93 8.62 -9.18
C TYR A 33 -23.87 9.06 -8.06
N ALA A 34 -23.53 10.09 -7.28
CA ALA A 34 -24.43 10.67 -6.27
C ALA A 34 -25.72 11.24 -6.86
N ARG A 35 -25.72 11.53 -8.18
CA ARG A 35 -26.91 12.05 -8.91
C ARG A 35 -27.76 10.94 -9.51
N ASP A 36 -27.27 9.70 -9.58
CA ASP A 36 -28.00 8.60 -10.22
C ASP A 36 -28.86 7.87 -9.19
N LYS A 37 -30.17 8.16 -9.21
CA LYS A 37 -31.18 7.57 -8.33
C LYS A 37 -31.31 6.03 -8.45
N ARG A 38 -30.65 5.40 -9.42
CA ARG A 38 -30.66 3.93 -9.61
C ARG A 38 -29.71 3.19 -8.67
N HIS A 39 -28.78 3.89 -8.03
CA HIS A 39 -27.85 3.33 -7.04
C HIS A 39 -28.40 3.46 -5.61
N HIS A 40 -29.56 2.87 -5.34
CA HIS A 40 -30.24 2.97 -4.05
C HIS A 40 -29.61 2.16 -2.91
N TYR A 41 -28.56 1.38 -3.14
CA TYR A 41 -28.01 0.44 -2.18
C TYR A 41 -26.75 0.95 -1.44
N ALA A 42 -26.24 2.09 -1.80
CA ALA A 42 -25.14 2.75 -1.11
C ALA A 42 -25.44 4.24 -0.98
N ASP A 43 -25.11 4.81 0.15
CA ASP A 43 -25.12 6.26 0.34
C ASP A 43 -23.80 6.85 -0.18
N PRO A 44 -23.72 7.22 -1.49
CA PRO A 44 -22.46 7.62 -2.09
C PRO A 44 -22.06 8.99 -1.57
N LYS A 45 -20.79 9.15 -1.19
CA LYS A 45 -20.24 10.48 -0.86
C LYS A 45 -20.51 11.44 -2.03
N ILE A 46 -21.03 12.61 -1.71
CA ILE A 46 -21.33 13.67 -2.72
C ILE A 46 -20.03 14.24 -3.29
N TYR A 47 -18.99 14.38 -2.45
CA TYR A 47 -17.71 14.91 -2.82
C TYR A 47 -16.62 13.86 -2.69
N SER A 48 -15.68 13.87 -3.63
CA SER A 48 -14.46 13.09 -3.58
C SER A 48 -13.28 14.05 -3.52
N PHE A 49 -12.39 13.81 -2.57
CA PHE A 49 -11.14 14.54 -2.43
C PHE A 49 -10.00 13.55 -2.52
N GLY A 50 -9.07 13.80 -3.43
CA GLY A 50 -7.88 12.99 -3.64
C GLY A 50 -6.62 13.80 -3.37
N THR A 51 -5.64 13.17 -2.77
CA THR A 51 -4.29 13.70 -2.66
C THR A 51 -3.34 12.57 -3.01
N SER A 52 -2.45 12.80 -3.96
CA SER A 52 -1.45 11.81 -4.33
C SER A 52 -0.08 12.44 -4.49
N VAL A 53 0.94 11.66 -4.27
CA VAL A 53 2.31 12.01 -4.59
C VAL A 53 2.97 10.87 -5.36
N GLU A 54 3.57 11.21 -6.48
CA GLU A 54 4.41 10.31 -7.26
C GLU A 54 5.87 10.59 -6.91
N LEU A 55 6.58 9.57 -6.50
CA LEU A 55 7.98 9.61 -6.09
C LEU A 55 8.81 8.84 -7.10
N GLU A 56 9.89 9.43 -7.60
CA GLU A 56 10.78 8.79 -8.56
C GLU A 56 12.22 8.74 -8.02
N GLY A 57 12.91 7.62 -8.30
CA GLY A 57 14.31 7.47 -7.96
C GLY A 57 14.92 6.22 -8.56
N VAL A 58 16.23 6.09 -8.38
CA VAL A 58 17.00 4.93 -8.82
C VAL A 58 17.42 4.16 -7.57
N CYS A 59 17.09 2.89 -7.51
CA CYS A 59 17.43 2.03 -6.38
C CYS A 59 18.96 1.92 -6.24
N ASP A 60 19.47 2.06 -5.02
CA ASP A 60 20.87 1.88 -4.68
C ASP A 60 21.12 0.70 -3.72
N TYR A 61 20.05 0.18 -3.11
CA TYR A 61 20.09 -1.00 -2.26
C TYR A 61 18.77 -1.79 -2.35
N PRO A 62 18.81 -3.14 -2.40
CA PRO A 62 19.97 -4.02 -2.36
C PRO A 62 20.76 -4.05 -3.69
N GLU A 63 21.95 -4.63 -3.68
CA GLU A 63 22.89 -4.61 -4.81
C GLU A 63 22.32 -5.21 -6.11
N ASP A 64 21.51 -6.27 -5.99
CA ASP A 64 20.86 -6.94 -7.13
C ASP A 64 19.73 -6.10 -7.78
N ARG A 65 19.29 -5.04 -7.09
CA ARG A 65 18.27 -4.08 -7.55
C ARG A 65 18.89 -2.71 -7.89
N ALA A 66 20.19 -2.51 -7.58
CA ALA A 66 20.86 -1.26 -7.82
C ALA A 66 20.86 -0.86 -9.32
N GLY A 67 20.57 0.41 -9.58
CA GLY A 67 20.45 0.95 -10.93
C GLY A 67 19.08 0.72 -11.60
N GLU A 68 18.12 0.06 -10.95
CA GLU A 68 16.73 -0.03 -11.44
C GLU A 68 15.93 1.22 -11.03
N MET A 69 15.13 1.75 -11.95
CA MET A 69 14.29 2.93 -11.72
C MET A 69 12.99 2.53 -11.03
N TYR A 70 12.55 3.35 -10.09
CA TYR A 70 11.28 3.20 -9.39
C TYR A 70 10.42 4.43 -9.54
N THR A 71 9.14 4.21 -9.80
CA THR A 71 8.09 5.23 -9.74
C THR A 71 7.02 4.73 -8.79
N ILE A 72 6.86 5.39 -7.64
CA ILE A 72 5.93 5.00 -6.58
C ILE A 72 4.83 6.03 -6.45
N MET A 73 3.61 5.64 -6.74
CA MET A 73 2.41 6.44 -6.53
C MET A 73 1.85 6.19 -5.13
N VAL A 74 1.85 7.20 -4.30
CA VAL A 74 1.28 7.18 -2.94
C VAL A 74 -0.04 7.94 -2.96
N ASN A 75 -1.13 7.24 -2.73
CA ASN A 75 -2.47 7.81 -2.75
C ASN A 75 -3.00 7.96 -1.32
N GLY A 76 -3.39 9.17 -0.96
CA GLY A 76 -4.16 9.44 0.23
C GLY A 76 -5.61 9.05 0.00
N TRP A 77 -6.06 8.03 0.71
CA TRP A 77 -7.43 7.57 0.58
C TRP A 77 -8.08 7.50 1.96
N GLU A 78 -9.19 8.20 2.08
CA GLU A 78 -10.05 8.13 3.23
C GLU A 78 -11.24 7.23 2.88
N ASN A 79 -11.26 6.04 3.44
CA ASN A 79 -12.44 5.22 3.32
C ASN A 79 -13.46 5.60 4.41
N GLU A 80 -14.73 5.31 4.16
CA GLU A 80 -15.85 5.64 5.04
C GLU A 80 -15.76 4.96 6.41
N GLU A 81 -14.94 3.93 6.55
CA GLU A 81 -14.83 3.07 7.73
C GLU A 81 -13.56 3.33 8.56
N GLY A 82 -12.71 4.31 8.19
CA GLY A 82 -11.44 4.60 8.91
C GLY A 82 -10.49 3.40 8.97
N LYS A 83 -10.51 2.53 7.97
CA LYS A 83 -9.80 1.23 7.96
C LYS A 83 -8.28 1.31 8.14
N PHE A 84 -7.68 2.49 7.94
CA PHE A 84 -6.23 2.65 8.17
C PHE A 84 -5.85 2.59 9.66
N ASP A 85 -6.77 2.99 10.54
CA ASP A 85 -6.55 2.97 12.00
C ASP A 85 -7.30 1.80 12.67
N ALA A 86 -7.86 0.88 11.88
CA ALA A 86 -8.66 -0.22 12.37
C ALA A 86 -7.81 -1.20 13.22
N ARG A 87 -8.31 -1.55 14.39
CA ARG A 87 -7.76 -2.62 15.20
C ARG A 87 -8.03 -3.97 14.53
N LEU A 88 -7.26 -5.00 14.88
CA LEU A 88 -7.48 -6.33 14.34
C LEU A 88 -8.91 -6.83 14.59
N SER A 89 -9.48 -6.52 15.77
CA SER A 89 -10.86 -6.84 16.13
C SER A 89 -11.91 -6.23 15.18
N ASP A 90 -11.60 -5.07 14.59
CA ASP A 90 -12.51 -4.37 13.68
C ASP A 90 -12.52 -5.00 12.28
N ARG A 91 -11.58 -5.92 12.04
CA ARG A 91 -11.40 -6.65 10.78
C ARG A 91 -11.87 -8.11 10.84
N HIS A 92 -12.69 -8.44 11.81
CA HIS A 92 -13.36 -9.74 11.82
C HIS A 92 -14.18 -9.94 10.55
N VAL A 93 -13.94 -11.04 9.85
CA VAL A 93 -14.82 -11.47 8.76
C VAL A 93 -16.16 -11.89 9.39
N ARG A 94 -17.22 -11.35 8.85
CA ARG A 94 -18.58 -11.61 9.34
C ARG A 94 -19.37 -12.38 8.29
N ASP A 95 -20.31 -13.22 8.74
CA ASP A 95 -21.26 -13.89 7.87
C ASP A 95 -22.41 -12.94 7.43
N GLU A 96 -23.40 -13.49 6.71
CA GLU A 96 -24.56 -12.76 6.21
C GLU A 96 -25.43 -12.17 7.34
N ASP A 97 -25.37 -12.77 8.53
CA ASP A 97 -26.11 -12.33 9.73
C ASP A 97 -25.28 -11.33 10.58
N GLY A 98 -24.06 -10.99 10.13
CA GLY A 98 -23.15 -10.07 10.82
C GLY A 98 -22.38 -10.70 11.98
N MET A 99 -22.42 -12.02 12.15
CA MET A 99 -21.70 -12.74 13.20
C MET A 99 -20.25 -13.01 12.78
N PRO A 100 -19.27 -12.91 13.72
CA PRO A 100 -17.86 -13.21 13.42
C PRO A 100 -17.69 -14.67 12.99
N ILE A 101 -16.93 -14.88 11.94
CA ILE A 101 -16.55 -16.22 11.45
C ILE A 101 -15.32 -16.73 12.21
N TYR A 102 -15.35 -18.00 12.61
CA TYR A 102 -14.24 -18.70 13.27
C TYR A 102 -13.81 -19.91 12.48
N HIS A 103 -12.49 -20.16 12.44
CA HIS A 103 -11.94 -21.42 11.94
C HIS A 103 -11.52 -22.32 13.10
N LYS A 104 -11.87 -23.61 13.01
CA LYS A 104 -11.46 -24.59 14.00
C LYS A 104 -10.06 -25.14 13.66
N VAL A 105 -9.04 -24.82 14.48
CA VAL A 105 -7.66 -25.30 14.31
C VAL A 105 -7.27 -26.08 15.57
N ARG A 106 -6.98 -27.36 15.41
CA ARG A 106 -6.58 -28.26 16.52
C ARG A 106 -7.56 -28.29 17.72
N GLY A 107 -8.86 -28.05 17.44
CA GLY A 107 -9.91 -28.03 18.45
C GLY A 107 -10.22 -26.65 19.05
N GLU A 108 -9.40 -25.64 18.78
CA GLU A 108 -9.61 -24.25 19.18
C GLU A 108 -10.32 -23.47 18.08
N GLU A 109 -11.23 -22.58 18.47
CA GLU A 109 -11.90 -21.65 17.56
C GLU A 109 -11.04 -20.38 17.43
N ILE A 110 -10.51 -20.16 16.23
CA ILE A 110 -9.67 -18.99 15.90
C ILE A 110 -10.48 -18.06 15.02
N PRO A 111 -10.62 -16.77 15.42
CA PRO A 111 -11.35 -15.81 14.61
C PRO A 111 -10.65 -15.53 13.27
N VAL A 112 -11.45 -15.31 12.23
CA VAL A 112 -10.98 -14.97 10.90
C VAL A 112 -10.93 -13.46 10.75
N TYR A 113 -9.78 -12.93 10.30
CA TYR A 113 -9.60 -11.52 10.06
C TYR A 113 -9.31 -11.24 8.59
N ASP A 114 -9.91 -10.17 8.06
CA ASP A 114 -9.58 -9.60 6.76
C ASP A 114 -8.41 -8.61 6.92
N VAL A 115 -7.19 -9.14 6.93
CA VAL A 115 -5.96 -8.35 7.07
C VAL A 115 -5.39 -8.06 5.69
N PRO A 116 -5.13 -6.78 5.33
CA PRO A 116 -4.50 -6.44 4.06
C PRO A 116 -3.12 -7.11 3.93
N GLU A 117 -2.81 -7.57 2.73
CA GLU A 117 -1.50 -8.18 2.43
C GLU A 117 -0.35 -7.16 2.49
N GLY A 118 -0.65 -5.85 2.32
CA GLY A 118 0.29 -4.73 2.38
C GLY A 118 -0.42 -3.41 2.13
N LEU A 119 0.34 -2.32 2.12
CA LEU A 119 -0.15 -0.99 1.76
C LEU A 119 -0.43 -0.86 0.25
N GLY A 120 0.19 -1.73 -0.57
CA GLY A 120 0.08 -1.70 -2.02
C GLY A 120 0.98 -2.72 -2.69
N LEU A 121 1.18 -2.55 -3.99
CA LEU A 121 1.89 -3.48 -4.86
C LEU A 121 3.05 -2.80 -5.58
N ILE A 122 4.07 -3.59 -5.91
CA ILE A 122 5.16 -3.20 -6.82
C ILE A 122 5.22 -4.20 -7.96
N GLU A 123 5.29 -3.70 -9.19
CA GLU A 123 5.37 -4.52 -10.39
C GLU A 123 6.51 -4.05 -11.30
N LYS A 124 7.19 -5.00 -11.92
CA LYS A 124 8.21 -4.72 -12.92
C LYS A 124 7.57 -4.40 -14.25
N VAL A 125 7.95 -3.29 -14.86
CA VAL A 125 7.53 -2.97 -16.22
C VAL A 125 8.17 -3.96 -17.19
N ARG A 126 7.35 -4.61 -18.00
CA ARG A 126 7.81 -5.67 -18.90
C ARG A 126 8.82 -5.13 -19.92
N GLY A 127 10.01 -5.73 -19.93
CA GLY A 127 11.07 -5.38 -20.89
C GLY A 127 11.94 -4.19 -20.45
N GLU A 128 11.71 -3.62 -19.29
CA GLU A 128 12.46 -2.46 -18.77
C GLU A 128 13.16 -2.78 -17.45
N LYS A 129 14.18 -1.94 -17.11
CA LYS A 129 14.77 -1.85 -15.77
C LYS A 129 13.99 -0.84 -14.92
N ARG A 130 12.67 -0.95 -14.95
CA ARG A 130 11.76 0.00 -14.29
C ARG A 130 10.70 -0.77 -13.51
N TRP A 131 10.38 -0.21 -12.34
CA TRP A 131 9.34 -0.71 -11.45
C TRP A 131 8.31 0.38 -11.20
N THR A 132 7.06 -0.01 -11.11
CA THR A 132 5.97 0.87 -10.72
C THR A 132 5.33 0.32 -9.45
N GLY A 133 5.08 1.21 -8.49
CA GLY A 133 4.40 0.86 -7.26
C GLY A 133 3.17 1.74 -7.05
N PHE A 134 2.17 1.15 -6.42
CA PHE A 134 0.97 1.85 -5.97
C PHE A 134 0.74 1.52 -4.52
N CYS A 135 0.54 2.52 -3.69
CA CYS A 135 0.13 2.30 -2.31
C CYS A 135 -0.96 3.28 -1.88
N TRP A 136 -1.74 2.83 -0.92
CA TRP A 136 -2.78 3.62 -0.28
C TRP A 136 -2.40 3.85 1.17
N VAL A 137 -2.43 5.10 1.58
CA VAL A 137 -2.12 5.53 2.93
C VAL A 137 -3.18 6.52 3.40
N SER A 138 -3.15 6.91 4.67
CA SER A 138 -4.03 7.97 5.13
C SER A 138 -3.73 9.29 4.40
N PRO A 139 -4.72 10.15 4.15
CA PRO A 139 -4.49 11.48 3.58
C PRO A 139 -3.49 12.31 4.38
N ARG A 140 -3.47 12.13 5.71
CA ARG A 140 -2.52 12.76 6.59
C ARG A 140 -1.07 12.36 6.26
N THR A 141 -0.84 11.08 6.00
CA THR A 141 0.50 10.59 5.62
C THR A 141 0.99 11.27 4.34
N VAL A 142 0.13 11.43 3.32
CA VAL A 142 0.49 12.17 2.11
C VAL A 142 0.79 13.63 2.41
N SER A 143 -0.02 14.28 3.25
CA SER A 143 0.21 15.67 3.66
C SER A 143 1.54 15.83 4.39
N ASP A 144 1.88 14.92 5.29
CA ASP A 144 3.15 14.92 6.02
C ASP A 144 4.35 14.71 5.05
N MET A 145 4.22 13.83 4.04
CA MET A 145 5.21 13.68 2.97
C MET A 145 5.39 14.98 2.18
N LEU A 146 4.31 15.64 1.79
CA LEU A 146 4.35 16.90 1.04
C LEU A 146 5.01 18.04 1.83
N LEU A 147 4.95 18.01 3.14
CA LEU A 147 5.66 18.97 4.00
C LEU A 147 7.17 18.70 4.01
N LEU A 148 7.62 17.44 3.91
CA LEU A 148 9.03 17.08 3.94
C LEU A 148 9.73 17.32 2.59
N LEU A 149 9.06 16.94 1.51
CA LEU A 149 9.63 16.88 0.15
C LEU A 149 10.33 18.17 -0.31
N PRO A 150 9.79 19.39 -0.12
CA PRO A 150 10.42 20.63 -0.58
C PRO A 150 11.55 21.13 0.32
N HIS A 151 11.70 20.63 1.54
CA HIS A 151 12.54 21.22 2.56
C HIS A 151 13.76 20.39 2.93
N VAL A 152 13.80 19.12 2.52
CA VAL A 152 14.86 18.19 2.94
C VAL A 152 15.53 17.55 1.74
N SER A 153 16.87 17.56 1.74
CA SER A 153 17.71 16.88 0.75
C SER A 153 19.04 16.50 1.40
N PRO A 154 19.55 15.27 1.25
CA PRO A 154 18.97 14.18 0.46
C PRO A 154 17.76 13.53 1.17
N LEU A 155 16.88 12.95 0.37
CA LEU A 155 15.80 12.09 0.83
C LEU A 155 15.90 10.72 0.15
N TYR A 156 15.53 9.71 0.90
CA TYR A 156 15.46 8.33 0.45
C TYR A 156 14.03 7.82 0.61
N ILE A 157 13.55 7.09 -0.39
CA ILE A 157 12.33 6.29 -0.28
C ILE A 157 12.78 4.92 0.24
N ALA A 158 12.39 4.58 1.47
CA ALA A 158 12.61 3.26 2.04
C ALA A 158 11.34 2.43 1.90
N ILE A 159 11.44 1.27 1.26
CA ILE A 159 10.33 0.35 1.06
C ILE A 159 10.67 -1.00 1.67
N HIS A 160 9.86 -1.45 2.62
CA HIS A 160 9.88 -2.84 3.04
C HIS A 160 8.96 -3.64 2.11
N GLU A 161 9.58 -4.38 1.22
CA GLU A 161 8.90 -5.28 0.29
C GLU A 161 8.66 -6.64 0.94
N ARG A 162 7.47 -7.21 0.71
CA ARG A 162 7.13 -8.58 1.04
C ARG A 162 6.75 -9.32 -0.24
N LYS A 163 7.52 -10.33 -0.61
CA LYS A 163 7.30 -11.14 -1.79
C LYS A 163 6.67 -12.47 -1.42
N VAL A 164 5.54 -12.78 -2.05
CA VAL A 164 4.83 -14.05 -1.92
C VAL A 164 4.64 -14.64 -3.30
N GLY A 165 5.42 -15.66 -3.64
CA GLY A 165 5.45 -16.22 -4.98
C GLY A 165 5.95 -15.19 -6.01
N ARG A 166 5.06 -14.71 -6.89
CA ARG A 166 5.38 -13.70 -7.91
C ARG A 166 4.93 -12.30 -7.54
N THR A 167 4.09 -12.17 -6.52
CA THR A 167 3.51 -10.89 -6.09
C THR A 167 4.43 -10.22 -5.08
N ARG A 168 4.66 -8.92 -5.25
CA ARG A 168 5.45 -8.07 -4.37
C ARG A 168 4.57 -7.00 -3.77
N TRP A 169 4.51 -6.98 -2.46
CA TRP A 169 3.69 -6.07 -1.67
C TRP A 169 4.55 -4.99 -1.04
N ILE A 170 4.06 -3.76 -1.03
CA ILE A 170 4.61 -2.70 -0.18
C ILE A 170 4.09 -2.95 1.24
N ASN A 171 4.93 -3.48 2.11
CA ASN A 171 4.57 -3.75 3.49
C ASN A 171 4.71 -2.51 4.38
N ALA A 172 5.74 -1.69 4.11
CA ALA A 172 5.90 -0.36 4.68
C ALA A 172 6.60 0.55 3.68
N LEU A 173 6.33 1.86 3.80
CA LEU A 173 6.96 2.92 3.02
C LEU A 173 7.26 4.09 3.93
N SER A 174 8.46 4.64 3.83
CA SER A 174 8.85 5.85 4.54
C SER A 174 9.76 6.74 3.69
N LEU A 175 9.78 8.04 4.02
CA LEU A 175 10.79 9.00 3.54
C LEU A 175 11.80 9.21 4.66
N GLN A 176 13.08 9.08 4.36
CA GLN A 176 14.17 9.14 5.33
C GLN A 176 15.27 10.10 4.86
N MET A 177 15.92 10.76 5.81
CA MET A 177 17.06 11.68 5.56
C MET A 177 18.42 10.94 5.54
N SER A 178 18.47 9.71 6.07
CA SER A 178 19.63 8.84 6.05
C SER A 178 19.37 7.64 5.17
N HIS A 179 20.45 7.05 4.65
CA HIS A 179 20.36 5.84 3.83
C HIS A 179 19.87 4.66 4.69
N PRO A 180 18.74 4.00 4.35
CA PRO A 180 18.12 2.99 5.21
C PRO A 180 18.91 1.69 5.35
N GLY A 181 19.90 1.44 4.51
CA GLY A 181 20.74 0.24 4.53
C GLY A 181 22.04 0.35 5.34
N PHE A 182 22.28 1.47 6.04
CA PHE A 182 23.52 1.73 6.79
C PHE A 182 23.29 2.03 8.29
N GLU A 183 22.16 1.59 8.86
CA GLU A 183 21.96 1.62 10.31
C GLU A 183 22.44 0.33 10.99
#